data_6ecabaf4c7dc0bbd2ad7bbab7d74739f
#
_entry.id   6ecabaf4c7dc0bbd2ad7bbab7d74739f
#
_cell.length_a   1.000
_cell.length_b   1.000
_cell.length_c   1.000
_cell.angle_alpha   90.00
_cell.angle_beta   90.00
_cell.angle_gamma   90.00
#
_symmetry.space_group_name_H-M   'P 1'
#
loop_
_entity.id
_entity.type
_entity.pdbx_description
1 polymer ?
#
loop_
_entity_poly.entity_id
_entity_poly.type
_entity_poly.pdbx_seq_one_letter_code
_entity_poly.pdbx_strand_id
1 'polypeptide(L)'
;MSNYPKMNTVASSLFGAPLGSPEQVKPGVLGVVGMPSDWTHSSRIGTRFGPDALRAATTEISKSTANDQTELFDPTLKSVLRKRQDDWIIDCGDADIFPDSVEDTTESIASMTRAITANGGIPLALGGDHYNGYPSCLGYSRGLLDRDPNR
;
A
#
# COMPACT_ATOMS: atom_id res chain seq x y z
N MET A 1 17.88 -11.29 -8.33
CA MET A 1 17.31 -9.97 -8.70
C MET A 1 16.26 -10.24 -9.75
N SER A 2 15.00 -10.02 -9.41
CA SER A 2 13.87 -10.23 -10.33
C SER A 2 13.98 -9.25 -11.50
N ASN A 3 14.04 -9.78 -12.73
CA ASN A 3 14.15 -9.02 -13.97
C ASN A 3 12.77 -8.61 -14.53
N TYR A 4 11.76 -8.56 -13.68
CA TYR A 4 10.42 -8.18 -14.13
C TYR A 4 10.32 -6.65 -14.22
N PRO A 5 9.81 -6.12 -15.34
CA PRO A 5 9.59 -4.69 -15.45
C PRO A 5 8.55 -4.25 -14.40
N LYS A 6 8.89 -3.25 -13.60
CA LYS A 6 7.96 -2.60 -12.68
C LYS A 6 6.90 -1.87 -13.51
N MET A 7 5.75 -2.47 -13.72
CA MET A 7 4.74 -1.99 -14.68
C MET A 7 3.38 -1.64 -14.08
N ASN A 8 3.27 -1.47 -12.77
CA ASN A 8 1.95 -1.11 -12.22
C ASN A 8 1.85 0.38 -11.91
N THR A 9 1.71 1.18 -12.96
CA THR A 9 1.21 2.56 -12.86
C THR A 9 -0.28 2.50 -12.56
N VAL A 10 -0.65 2.78 -11.34
CA VAL A 10 -2.05 2.92 -10.94
C VAL A 10 -2.67 4.19 -11.53
N ALA A 11 -3.93 4.14 -11.94
CA ALA A 11 -4.64 5.27 -12.56
C ALA A 11 -4.90 6.42 -11.55
N SER A 12 -4.93 6.12 -10.26
CA SER A 12 -5.09 7.06 -9.15
C SER A 12 -4.29 6.59 -7.95
N SER A 13 -3.92 7.52 -7.05
CA SER A 13 -3.22 7.21 -5.81
C SER A 13 -4.12 7.38 -4.59
N LEU A 14 -3.81 6.69 -3.52
CA LEU A 14 -4.55 6.78 -2.27
C LEU A 14 -4.47 8.21 -1.71
N PHE A 15 -5.62 8.86 -1.51
CA PHE A 15 -5.73 10.27 -1.07
C PHE A 15 -4.95 11.28 -1.93
N GLY A 16 -4.68 10.98 -3.20
CA GLY A 16 -3.86 11.83 -4.05
C GLY A 16 -2.38 11.89 -3.64
N ALA A 17 -1.90 10.88 -2.91
CA ALA A 17 -0.51 10.78 -2.48
C ALA A 17 0.47 10.76 -3.65
N PRO A 18 1.71 11.24 -3.48
CA PRO A 18 2.76 11.07 -4.48
C PRO A 18 2.94 9.59 -4.82
N LEU A 19 3.11 9.30 -6.12
CA LEU A 19 3.52 7.98 -6.59
C LEU A 19 5.02 7.83 -6.41
N GLY A 20 5.46 6.65 -5.96
CA GLY A 20 6.87 6.38 -5.76
C GLY A 20 7.18 4.89 -5.69
N SER A 21 8.42 4.55 -5.41
CA SER A 21 8.82 3.16 -5.19
C SER A 21 8.98 2.85 -3.70
N PRO A 22 8.89 1.56 -3.31
CA PRO A 22 9.10 1.15 -1.91
C PRO A 22 10.40 1.66 -1.30
N GLU A 23 11.46 1.78 -2.12
CA GLU A 23 12.79 2.24 -1.69
C GLU A 23 12.84 3.74 -1.37
N GLN A 24 11.86 4.51 -1.87
CA GLN A 24 11.75 5.96 -1.61
C GLN A 24 11.01 6.28 -0.31
N VAL A 25 10.36 5.28 0.31
CA VAL A 25 9.64 5.47 1.56
C VAL A 25 10.63 5.71 2.69
N LYS A 26 10.53 6.87 3.35
CA LYS A 26 11.42 7.29 4.45
C LYS A 26 10.92 6.78 5.80
N PRO A 27 11.76 6.82 6.86
CA PRO A 27 11.33 6.48 8.20
C PRO A 27 10.09 7.26 8.66
N GLY A 28 9.08 6.54 9.15
CA GLY A 28 7.82 7.10 9.64
C GLY A 28 6.80 7.48 8.55
N VAL A 29 7.14 7.31 7.27
CA VAL A 29 6.23 7.53 6.14
C VAL A 29 5.45 6.25 5.86
N LEU A 30 4.16 6.37 5.50
CA LEU A 30 3.36 5.26 5.03
C LEU A 30 3.70 4.94 3.57
N GLY A 31 4.05 3.67 3.30
CA GLY A 31 4.19 3.15 1.95
C GLY A 31 2.98 2.29 1.59
N VAL A 32 2.17 2.76 0.65
CA VAL A 32 0.98 2.03 0.21
C VAL A 32 1.35 0.97 -0.81
N VAL A 33 0.86 -0.25 -0.61
CA VAL A 33 1.04 -1.38 -1.55
C VAL A 33 -0.32 -1.99 -1.82
N GLY A 34 -0.76 -1.99 -3.06
CA GLY A 34 -1.94 -2.73 -3.49
C GLY A 34 -1.61 -4.20 -3.79
N MET A 35 -2.54 -5.08 -3.47
CA MET A 35 -2.41 -6.53 -3.66
C MET A 35 -3.66 -7.07 -4.35
N PRO A 36 -3.80 -6.88 -5.68
CA PRO A 36 -5.01 -7.17 -6.43
C PRO A 36 -5.17 -8.66 -6.76
N SER A 37 -5.29 -9.51 -5.73
CA SER A 37 -5.55 -10.95 -5.89
C SER A 37 -6.83 -11.38 -5.17
N ASP A 38 -7.47 -12.45 -5.65
CA ASP A 38 -8.70 -12.99 -5.07
C ASP A 38 -8.88 -14.49 -5.29
N TRP A 39 -7.80 -15.25 -5.28
CA TRP A 39 -7.84 -16.70 -5.63
C TRP A 39 -8.17 -17.62 -4.44
N THR A 40 -7.94 -17.18 -3.22
CA THR A 40 -8.11 -18.02 -2.04
C THR A 40 -9.44 -17.80 -1.34
N HIS A 41 -10.34 -17.03 -1.94
CA HIS A 41 -11.56 -16.69 -1.32
C HIS A 41 -12.70 -17.72 -1.50
N SER A 42 -13.45 -17.93 -0.46
CA SER A 42 -14.44 -19.00 -0.38
C SER A 42 -15.84 -18.62 -0.88
N SER A 43 -16.06 -17.36 -1.32
CA SER A 43 -17.39 -16.85 -1.66
C SER A 43 -17.39 -16.13 -3.03
N ARG A 44 -17.57 -14.82 -3.05
CA ARG A 44 -17.64 -14.05 -4.30
C ARG A 44 -16.27 -13.52 -4.69
N ILE A 45 -15.89 -13.71 -5.95
CA ILE A 45 -14.71 -13.09 -6.54
C ILE A 45 -14.93 -11.56 -6.69
N GLY A 46 -13.85 -10.79 -6.75
CA GLY A 46 -13.91 -9.33 -6.98
C GLY A 46 -13.11 -8.52 -5.98
N THR A 47 -12.60 -9.11 -4.91
CA THR A 47 -11.77 -8.41 -3.92
C THR A 47 -10.47 -7.87 -4.51
N ARG A 48 -9.99 -8.42 -5.63
CA ARG A 48 -8.85 -7.90 -6.41
C ARG A 48 -9.04 -6.46 -6.88
N PHE A 49 -10.28 -5.98 -7.01
CA PHE A 49 -10.57 -4.60 -7.36
C PHE A 49 -10.52 -3.62 -6.16
N GLY A 50 -10.31 -4.15 -4.95
CA GLY A 50 -10.28 -3.37 -3.71
C GLY A 50 -9.25 -2.24 -3.73
N PRO A 51 -7.98 -2.47 -4.09
CA PRO A 51 -6.97 -1.43 -4.15
C PRO A 51 -7.36 -0.26 -5.06
N ASP A 52 -7.82 -0.53 -6.28
CA ASP A 52 -8.26 0.49 -7.23
C ASP A 52 -9.49 1.25 -6.75
N ALA A 53 -10.47 0.53 -6.18
CA ALA A 53 -11.68 1.15 -5.65
C ALA A 53 -11.38 2.10 -4.48
N LEU A 54 -10.49 1.73 -3.58
CA LEU A 54 -10.04 2.59 -2.47
C LEU A 54 -9.31 3.83 -2.96
N ARG A 55 -8.40 3.68 -3.94
CA ARG A 55 -7.70 4.81 -4.53
C ARG A 55 -8.66 5.78 -5.23
N ALA A 56 -9.58 5.26 -6.04
CA ALA A 56 -10.59 6.08 -6.72
C ALA A 56 -11.46 6.85 -5.72
N ALA A 57 -11.99 6.17 -4.71
CA ALA A 57 -12.84 6.78 -3.70
C ALA A 57 -12.10 7.88 -2.90
N THR A 58 -10.86 7.65 -2.51
CA THR A 58 -10.07 8.62 -1.74
C THR A 58 -9.56 9.79 -2.59
N THR A 59 -9.39 9.60 -3.91
CA THR A 59 -9.04 10.69 -4.83
C THR A 59 -10.17 11.72 -4.91
N GLU A 60 -11.42 11.29 -4.93
CA GLU A 60 -12.55 12.23 -4.91
C GLU A 60 -12.63 13.02 -3.60
N ILE A 61 -12.35 12.38 -2.47
CA ILE A 61 -12.24 13.06 -1.17
C ILE A 61 -11.13 14.12 -1.21
N SER A 62 -9.96 13.75 -1.73
CA SER A 62 -8.82 14.65 -1.85
C SER A 62 -9.12 15.88 -2.71
N LYS A 63 -9.83 15.70 -3.83
CA LYS A 63 -10.26 16.81 -4.70
C LYS A 63 -11.26 17.75 -3.99
N SER A 64 -12.19 17.19 -3.22
CA SER A 64 -13.18 17.98 -2.50
C SER A 64 -12.56 18.82 -1.35
N THR A 65 -11.44 18.36 -0.80
CA THR A 65 -10.68 19.04 0.26
C THR A 65 -9.55 19.93 -0.29
N ALA A 66 -9.34 19.96 -1.62
CA ALA A 66 -8.28 20.76 -2.26
C ALA A 66 -8.57 22.28 -2.24
N ASN A 67 -9.78 22.70 -1.89
CA ASN A 67 -10.14 24.10 -1.73
C ASN A 67 -9.64 24.66 -0.37
N ASP A 68 -8.32 24.70 -0.17
CA ASP A 68 -7.63 25.41 0.94
C ASP A 68 -8.08 25.04 2.38
N GLN A 69 -8.93 24.03 2.52
CA GLN A 69 -9.34 23.52 3.83
C GLN A 69 -8.26 22.59 4.38
N THR A 70 -7.40 23.13 5.21
CA THR A 70 -6.41 22.36 5.98
C THR A 70 -7.03 21.55 7.11
N GLU A 71 -8.32 21.74 7.36
CA GLU A 71 -9.07 21.17 8.47
C GLU A 71 -10.36 20.52 7.97
N LEU A 72 -10.60 19.28 8.41
CA LEU A 72 -11.83 18.53 8.17
C LEU A 72 -12.46 18.17 9.53
N PHE A 73 -13.72 18.54 9.75
CA PHE A 73 -14.44 18.08 10.93
C PHE A 73 -14.95 16.65 10.74
N ASP A 74 -14.52 15.75 11.62
CA ASP A 74 -15.05 14.39 11.67
C ASP A 74 -16.21 14.34 12.70
N PRO A 75 -17.45 14.14 12.24
CA PRO A 75 -18.63 14.13 13.14
C PRO A 75 -18.66 12.89 14.04
N THR A 76 -18.01 11.80 13.66
CA THR A 76 -17.94 10.55 14.44
C THR A 76 -16.98 10.71 15.60
N LEU A 77 -15.79 11.22 15.34
CA LEU A 77 -14.78 11.49 16.37
C LEU A 77 -15.02 12.82 17.10
N LYS A 78 -15.95 13.63 16.63
CA LYS A 78 -16.22 15.00 17.14
C LYS A 78 -14.94 15.83 17.25
N SER A 79 -14.05 15.68 16.29
CA SER A 79 -12.73 16.30 16.27
C SER A 79 -12.42 16.92 14.92
N VAL A 80 -11.49 17.89 14.93
CA VAL A 80 -10.96 18.48 13.70
C VAL A 80 -9.71 17.71 13.28
N LEU A 81 -9.77 17.10 12.10
CA LEU A 81 -8.63 16.48 11.46
C LEU A 81 -7.88 17.54 10.67
N ARG A 82 -6.57 17.63 10.85
CA ARG A 82 -5.72 18.56 10.11
C ARG A 82 -4.93 17.81 9.06
N LYS A 83 -4.91 18.34 7.84
CA LYS A 83 -4.03 17.83 6.79
C LYS A 83 -2.57 18.03 7.22
N ARG A 84 -1.77 16.96 7.19
CA ARG A 84 -0.32 17.08 7.36
C ARG A 84 0.27 17.82 6.16
N GLN A 85 1.23 18.69 6.42
CA GLN A 85 1.91 19.46 5.38
C GLN A 85 3.13 18.74 4.80
N ASP A 86 3.56 17.65 5.44
CA ASP A 86 4.70 16.82 5.03
C ASP A 86 4.22 15.59 4.24
N ASP A 87 5.10 15.06 3.40
CA ASP A 87 4.89 13.84 2.63
C ASP A 87 4.88 12.61 3.59
N TRP A 88 3.74 12.38 4.24
CA TRP A 88 3.56 11.31 5.21
C TRP A 88 3.12 9.99 4.59
N ILE A 89 2.82 9.99 3.28
CA ILE A 89 2.33 8.83 2.53
C ILE A 89 2.91 8.86 1.11
N ILE A 90 3.33 7.70 0.64
CA ILE A 90 3.75 7.44 -0.75
C ILE A 90 2.97 6.24 -1.24
N ASP A 91 2.31 6.34 -2.39
CA ASP A 91 1.66 5.19 -3.02
C ASP A 91 2.66 4.49 -3.95
N CYS A 92 3.03 3.26 -3.56
CA CYS A 92 4.02 2.45 -4.27
C CYS A 92 3.41 1.61 -5.40
N GLY A 93 2.11 1.81 -5.68
CA GLY A 93 1.40 1.03 -6.68
C GLY A 93 1.02 -0.37 -6.20
N ASP A 94 0.83 -1.28 -7.15
CA ASP A 94 0.43 -2.66 -6.87
C ASP A 94 1.61 -3.62 -6.98
N ALA A 95 1.56 -4.67 -6.18
CA ALA A 95 2.42 -5.83 -6.35
C ALA A 95 2.03 -6.61 -7.60
N ASP A 96 3.01 -7.22 -8.27
CA ASP A 96 2.76 -8.10 -9.41
C ASP A 96 2.08 -9.39 -8.93
N ILE A 97 0.99 -9.74 -9.60
CA ILE A 97 0.22 -10.94 -9.32
C ILE A 97 0.43 -11.93 -10.46
N PHE A 98 0.92 -13.11 -10.12
CA PHE A 98 1.21 -14.19 -11.05
C PHE A 98 0.13 -15.28 -10.91
N PRO A 99 -0.86 -15.35 -11.83
CA PRO A 99 -2.01 -16.26 -11.70
C PRO A 99 -1.63 -17.73 -11.69
N ASP A 100 -0.48 -18.07 -12.22
CA ASP A 100 0.08 -19.44 -12.35
C ASP A 100 1.15 -19.76 -11.27
N SER A 101 1.52 -18.78 -10.42
CA SER A 101 2.54 -18.97 -9.39
C SER A 101 2.19 -18.24 -8.09
N VAL A 102 1.81 -19.03 -7.10
CA VAL A 102 1.58 -18.52 -5.73
C VAL A 102 2.88 -18.04 -5.11
N GLU A 103 3.98 -18.73 -5.39
CA GLU A 103 5.32 -18.41 -4.88
C GLU A 103 5.80 -17.05 -5.39
N ASP A 104 5.68 -16.80 -6.69
CA ASP A 104 6.11 -15.53 -7.29
C ASP A 104 5.23 -14.35 -6.80
N THR A 105 3.92 -14.56 -6.65
CA THR A 105 3.04 -13.56 -6.06
C THR A 105 3.39 -13.28 -4.60
N THR A 106 3.67 -14.34 -3.82
CA THR A 106 4.12 -14.21 -2.44
C THR A 106 5.37 -13.35 -2.36
N GLU A 107 6.37 -13.65 -3.17
CA GLU A 107 7.64 -12.94 -3.16
C GLU A 107 7.49 -11.50 -3.68
N SER A 108 6.64 -11.27 -4.67
CA SER A 108 6.32 -9.92 -5.18
C SER A 108 5.77 -9.03 -4.05
N ILE A 109 4.73 -9.48 -3.36
CA ILE A 109 4.14 -8.74 -2.23
C ILE A 109 5.14 -8.58 -1.09
N ALA A 110 5.85 -9.66 -0.73
CA ALA A 110 6.82 -9.65 0.37
C ALA A 110 7.99 -8.71 0.08
N SER A 111 8.47 -8.64 -1.17
CA SER A 111 9.58 -7.76 -1.52
C SER A 111 9.24 -6.28 -1.36
N MET A 112 8.03 -5.86 -1.75
CA MET A 112 7.59 -4.48 -1.59
C MET A 112 7.45 -4.09 -0.11
N THR A 113 6.78 -4.92 0.68
CA THR A 113 6.61 -4.65 2.12
C THR A 113 7.94 -4.71 2.88
N ARG A 114 8.87 -5.61 2.47
CA ARG A 114 10.24 -5.68 2.98
C ARG A 114 11.00 -4.38 2.72
N ALA A 115 11.00 -3.88 1.49
CA ALA A 115 11.73 -2.67 1.11
C ALA A 115 11.25 -1.44 1.92
N ILE A 116 9.91 -1.26 2.06
CA ILE A 116 9.34 -0.19 2.87
C ILE A 116 9.81 -0.31 4.33
N THR A 117 9.72 -1.52 4.90
CA THR A 117 10.07 -1.76 6.31
C THR A 117 11.57 -1.59 6.55
N ALA A 118 12.41 -2.10 5.66
CA ALA A 118 13.88 -1.97 5.73
C ALA A 118 14.31 -0.50 5.76
N ASN A 119 13.61 0.37 5.04
CA ASN A 119 13.85 1.82 5.04
C ASN A 119 13.25 2.55 6.25
N GLY A 120 12.59 1.84 7.17
CA GLY A 120 11.95 2.44 8.34
C GLY A 120 10.58 3.02 8.10
N GLY A 121 10.03 2.84 6.90
CA GLY A 121 8.65 3.15 6.57
C GLY A 121 7.66 2.18 7.20
N ILE A 122 6.38 2.51 7.09
CA ILE A 122 5.27 1.71 7.60
C ILE A 122 4.47 1.22 6.39
N PRO A 123 4.46 -0.08 6.07
CA PRO A 123 3.69 -0.58 4.95
C PRO A 123 2.18 -0.52 5.25
N LEU A 124 1.42 0.07 4.34
CA LEU A 124 -0.03 0.08 4.31
C LEU A 124 -0.50 -0.80 3.15
N ALA A 125 -0.93 -2.01 3.48
CA ALA A 125 -1.36 -2.99 2.52
C ALA A 125 -2.84 -2.81 2.16
N LEU A 126 -3.14 -2.59 0.88
CA LEU A 126 -4.49 -2.57 0.34
C LEU A 126 -4.79 -3.94 -0.26
N GLY A 127 -5.53 -4.75 0.45
CA GLY A 127 -5.85 -6.10 0.01
C GLY A 127 -6.97 -6.15 -1.01
N GLY A 128 -6.94 -7.17 -1.66
CA GLY A 128 -7.53 -8.32 -2.21
C GLY A 128 -8.06 -9.28 -1.13
N ASP A 129 -7.72 -10.52 -1.29
CA ASP A 129 -8.22 -11.55 -0.37
C ASP A 129 -7.37 -11.69 0.91
N HIS A 130 -7.84 -12.56 1.80
CA HIS A 130 -7.20 -12.76 3.10
C HIS A 130 -5.79 -13.37 3.03
N TYR A 131 -5.49 -14.11 1.97
CA TYR A 131 -4.17 -14.69 1.74
C TYR A 131 -3.05 -13.63 1.75
N ASN A 132 -3.34 -12.44 1.24
CA ASN A 132 -2.37 -11.35 1.12
C ASN A 132 -1.77 -10.91 2.47
N GLY A 133 -2.43 -11.23 3.57
CA GLY A 133 -1.89 -11.03 4.91
C GLY A 133 -0.58 -11.79 5.16
N TYR A 134 -0.47 -13.03 4.64
CA TYR A 134 0.74 -13.84 4.81
C TYR A 134 1.98 -13.23 4.16
N PRO A 135 2.01 -12.94 2.84
CA PRO A 135 3.19 -12.32 2.21
C PRO A 135 3.50 -10.93 2.76
N SER A 136 2.48 -10.15 3.16
CA SER A 136 2.70 -8.85 3.80
C SER A 136 3.45 -8.98 5.13
N CYS A 137 3.03 -9.90 5.99
CA CYS A 137 3.71 -10.18 7.26
C CYS A 137 5.13 -10.75 7.04
N LEU A 138 5.30 -11.62 6.03
CA LEU A 138 6.60 -12.19 5.66
C LEU A 138 7.58 -11.08 5.24
N GLY A 139 7.15 -10.17 4.37
CA GLY A 139 7.97 -9.05 3.94
C GLY A 139 8.29 -8.09 5.09
N TYR A 140 7.30 -7.78 5.92
CA TYR A 140 7.49 -6.95 7.12
C TYR A 140 8.54 -7.54 8.06
N SER A 141 8.45 -8.83 8.39
CA SER A 141 9.42 -9.47 9.26
C SER A 141 10.84 -9.51 8.67
N ARG A 142 10.96 -9.78 7.36
CA ARG A 142 12.25 -9.72 6.66
C ARG A 142 12.85 -8.32 6.70
N GLY A 143 12.04 -7.28 6.50
CA GLY A 143 12.49 -5.89 6.56
C GLY A 143 12.93 -5.45 7.97
N LEU A 144 12.31 -5.97 9.02
CA LEU A 144 12.79 -5.75 10.39
C LEU A 144 14.16 -6.39 10.64
N LEU A 145 14.40 -7.60 10.14
CA LEU A 145 15.70 -8.28 10.23
C LEU A 145 16.79 -7.55 9.43
N ASP A 146 16.44 -6.95 8.30
CA ASP A 146 17.38 -6.14 7.51
C ASP A 146 17.85 -4.90 8.30
N ARG A 147 16.99 -4.33 9.16
CA ARG A 147 17.30 -3.17 10.00
C ARG A 147 18.05 -3.54 11.27
N ASP A 148 17.73 -4.66 11.85
CA ASP A 148 18.34 -5.16 13.09
C ASP A 148 18.49 -6.69 13.01
N PRO A 149 19.63 -7.18 12.51
CA PRO A 149 19.89 -8.61 12.34
C PRO A 149 19.91 -9.41 13.66
N ASN A 150 19.98 -8.72 14.82
CA ASN A 150 20.04 -9.35 16.13
C ASN A 150 18.68 -9.35 16.87
N ARG A 151 17.63 -8.98 16.21
CA ARG A 151 16.28 -8.88 16.79
C ARG A 151 15.56 -10.22 16.87
#